data_394c47389741ea8aee436d453b43e633
#
_entry.id   394c47389741ea8aee436d453b43e633
#
_cell.length_a   1.000
_cell.length_b   1.000
_cell.length_c   1.000
_cell.angle_alpha   90.00
_cell.angle_beta   90.00
_cell.angle_gamma   90.00
#
_symmetry.space_group_name_H-M   'P 1'
#
loop_
_entity.id
_entity.type
_entity.pdbx_description
1 polymer ?
#
loop_
_entity_poly.entity_id
_entity_poly.type
_entity_poly.pdbx_seq_one_letter_code
_entity_poly.pdbx_strand_id
1 'polypeptide(L)'
;MASPIRILTAVPICDGHDSAINTINLEFIRHGIEVVYLGFHRYVGDIARAAIQEDVAAIGISSYNGGHIEFFADVVRHLKKKGADDIAVFGGGGGTITHDDAREMKRKGVDQIFFAGTSLTEMTDYVRRQYVKTRRSRANSKPDLALARKLSEIEDAFANNSRKRSTSSSRARTAQRSEPNKKSCKVIGFTGPGGAGKTTLIDELVLRFLQHQPKTRVAILSHDPSVIGEGALLGDRATMINSQDDRVFMRSMATRGQAGGLSPATESCLALLARSGFDYVIIETVGTGQEALPFRNKLVDQTVLVMNPDYGARLQLQKIVMLDVADIVVVNKTDLERAKAALSEIEHRLTQNKRRQQIVATVAKRHRDPGVDELFELIKR
;
A
#
# COMPACT_ATOMS: atom_id res chain seq x y z
N MET A 1 15.58 4.78 18.12
CA MET A 1 15.87 3.71 17.15
C MET A 1 15.75 4.31 15.77
N ALA A 2 16.53 3.88 14.78
CA ALA A 2 16.35 4.30 13.40
C ALA A 2 14.95 3.90 12.89
N SER A 3 14.48 4.57 11.84
CA SER A 3 13.25 4.14 11.15
C SER A 3 13.37 2.68 10.73
N PRO A 4 12.27 1.92 10.67
CA PRO A 4 12.31 0.55 10.20
C PRO A 4 12.97 0.43 8.83
N ILE A 5 13.77 -0.59 8.64
CA ILE A 5 14.27 -0.94 7.31
C ILE A 5 13.06 -1.39 6.49
N ARG A 6 12.87 -0.81 5.30
CA ARG A 6 11.83 -1.23 4.37
C ARG A 6 12.47 -1.97 3.21
N ILE A 7 12.01 -3.16 2.93
CA ILE A 7 12.42 -3.98 1.78
C ILE A 7 11.20 -4.36 0.95
N LEU A 8 11.44 -4.69 -0.31
CA LEU A 8 10.44 -5.30 -1.16
C LEU A 8 10.78 -6.76 -1.39
N THR A 9 9.77 -7.63 -1.39
CA THR A 9 9.96 -9.04 -1.74
C THR A 9 9.02 -9.45 -2.87
N ALA A 10 9.52 -10.30 -3.79
CA ALA A 10 8.77 -10.74 -4.96
C ALA A 10 9.24 -12.10 -5.48
N VAL A 11 8.36 -12.76 -6.24
CA VAL A 11 8.67 -13.96 -7.02
C VAL A 11 8.54 -13.64 -8.51
N PRO A 12 9.52 -14.03 -9.35
CA PRO A 12 9.53 -13.75 -10.80
C PRO A 12 8.30 -14.25 -11.55
N ILE A 13 8.04 -13.68 -12.73
CA ILE A 13 6.92 -14.06 -13.59
C ILE A 13 6.89 -15.54 -13.97
N CYS A 14 8.05 -16.15 -14.13
CA CYS A 14 8.20 -17.57 -14.49
C CYS A 14 8.13 -18.53 -13.30
N ASP A 15 7.91 -18.02 -12.08
CA ASP A 15 7.97 -18.81 -10.85
C ASP A 15 6.70 -18.64 -10.01
N GLY A 16 6.14 -19.76 -9.53
CA GLY A 16 4.96 -19.77 -8.66
C GLY A 16 5.25 -20.24 -7.23
N HIS A 17 6.54 -20.44 -6.88
CA HIS A 17 6.91 -20.96 -5.57
C HIS A 17 7.05 -19.82 -4.56
N ASP A 18 6.00 -19.55 -3.79
CA ASP A 18 5.95 -18.47 -2.81
C ASP A 18 6.08 -18.89 -1.34
N SER A 19 6.03 -20.19 -1.04
CA SER A 19 6.06 -20.66 0.35
C SER A 19 7.33 -20.28 1.12
N ALA A 20 8.48 -20.35 0.46
CA ALA A 20 9.77 -19.99 1.08
C ALA A 20 9.84 -18.48 1.37
N ILE A 21 9.44 -17.63 0.40
CA ILE A 21 9.47 -16.18 0.60
C ILE A 21 8.50 -15.73 1.68
N ASN A 22 7.35 -16.39 1.83
CA ASN A 22 6.38 -16.08 2.87
C ASN A 22 6.96 -16.37 4.27
N THR A 23 7.68 -17.50 4.44
CA THR A 23 8.37 -17.82 5.68
C THR A 23 9.47 -16.81 6.01
N ILE A 24 10.27 -16.41 5.01
CA ILE A 24 11.32 -15.40 5.16
C ILE A 24 10.71 -14.04 5.52
N ASN A 25 9.61 -13.64 4.89
CA ASN A 25 8.91 -12.39 5.18
C ASN A 25 8.45 -12.32 6.63
N LEU A 26 7.89 -13.42 7.17
CA LEU A 26 7.47 -13.48 8.58
C LEU A 26 8.65 -13.28 9.54
N GLU A 27 9.81 -13.85 9.22
CA GLU A 27 11.01 -13.68 10.04
C GLU A 27 11.54 -12.24 9.98
N PHE A 28 11.56 -11.62 8.81
CA PHE A 28 11.91 -10.21 8.66
C PHE A 28 11.00 -9.29 9.49
N ILE A 29 9.69 -9.54 9.46
CA ILE A 29 8.70 -8.76 10.22
C ILE A 29 8.93 -8.89 11.72
N ARG A 30 9.16 -10.11 12.24
CA ARG A 30 9.47 -10.35 13.65
C ARG A 30 10.69 -9.57 14.14
N HIS A 31 11.61 -9.28 13.24
CA HIS A 31 12.83 -8.53 13.54
C HIS A 31 12.75 -7.02 13.20
N GLY A 32 11.55 -6.49 13.05
CA GLY A 32 11.32 -5.05 12.89
C GLY A 32 11.52 -4.51 11.47
N ILE A 33 11.50 -5.37 10.45
CA ILE A 33 11.62 -4.98 9.05
C ILE A 33 10.22 -4.80 8.45
N GLU A 34 9.98 -3.69 7.75
CA GLU A 34 8.78 -3.48 6.94
C GLU A 34 8.97 -4.17 5.58
N VAL A 35 8.11 -5.13 5.27
CA VAL A 35 8.17 -5.92 4.04
C VAL A 35 7.04 -5.54 3.10
N VAL A 36 7.36 -4.92 1.96
CA VAL A 36 6.42 -4.71 0.86
C VAL A 36 6.40 -5.99 0.03
N TYR A 37 5.34 -6.78 0.17
CA TYR A 37 5.21 -8.02 -0.57
C TYR A 37 4.44 -7.80 -1.87
N LEU A 38 5.07 -8.12 -3.00
CA LEU A 38 4.46 -8.01 -4.33
C LEU A 38 3.72 -9.26 -4.78
N GLY A 39 3.91 -10.38 -4.11
CA GLY A 39 3.39 -11.67 -4.56
C GLY A 39 4.28 -12.34 -5.61
N PHE A 40 3.68 -13.26 -6.34
CA PHE A 40 4.31 -14.07 -7.38
C PHE A 40 3.93 -13.56 -8.79
N HIS A 41 4.56 -14.13 -9.83
CA HIS A 41 4.36 -13.77 -11.25
C HIS A 41 4.63 -12.28 -11.55
N ARG A 42 5.73 -11.73 -11.01
CA ARG A 42 6.05 -10.31 -11.18
C ARG A 42 7.08 -10.06 -12.29
N TYR A 43 6.76 -9.07 -13.12
CA TYR A 43 7.68 -8.59 -14.14
C TYR A 43 8.76 -7.68 -13.54
N VAL A 44 9.90 -7.62 -14.20
CA VAL A 44 11.03 -6.74 -13.82
C VAL A 44 10.59 -5.28 -13.64
N GLY A 45 9.76 -4.80 -14.58
CA GLY A 45 9.23 -3.42 -14.54
C GLY A 45 8.39 -3.12 -13.31
N ASP A 46 7.54 -4.08 -12.90
CA ASP A 46 6.66 -3.96 -11.72
C ASP A 46 7.47 -3.91 -10.43
N ILE A 47 8.47 -4.81 -10.32
CA ILE A 47 9.37 -4.88 -9.16
C ILE A 47 10.13 -3.56 -9.02
N ALA A 48 10.74 -3.07 -10.09
CA ALA A 48 11.51 -1.84 -10.05
C ALA A 48 10.63 -0.60 -9.76
N ARG A 49 9.42 -0.51 -10.34
CA ARG A 49 8.46 0.55 -10.07
C ARG A 49 8.03 0.56 -8.61
N ALA A 50 7.59 -0.57 -8.11
CA ALA A 50 7.16 -0.70 -6.72
C ALA A 50 8.28 -0.35 -5.75
N ALA A 51 9.49 -0.83 -5.97
CA ALA A 51 10.65 -0.55 -5.14
C ALA A 51 10.97 0.97 -5.07
N ILE A 52 10.83 1.67 -6.20
CA ILE A 52 11.02 3.12 -6.28
C ILE A 52 9.93 3.87 -5.53
N GLN A 53 8.65 3.54 -5.77
CA GLN A 53 7.52 4.22 -5.14
C GLN A 53 7.44 3.97 -3.64
N GLU A 54 7.88 2.80 -3.18
CA GLU A 54 7.97 2.44 -1.77
C GLU A 54 9.26 2.92 -1.09
N ASP A 55 10.21 3.49 -1.87
CA ASP A 55 11.52 3.94 -1.37
C ASP A 55 12.22 2.87 -0.51
N VAL A 56 12.26 1.62 -1.00
CA VAL A 56 12.86 0.52 -0.26
C VAL A 56 14.38 0.59 -0.22
N ALA A 57 14.98 -0.01 0.80
CA ALA A 57 16.43 -0.13 0.91
C ALA A 57 16.99 -1.25 0.01
N ALA A 58 16.20 -2.33 -0.14
CA ALA A 58 16.60 -3.47 -0.95
C ALA A 58 15.40 -4.24 -1.49
N ILE A 59 15.65 -5.04 -2.53
CA ILE A 59 14.70 -5.97 -3.16
C ILE A 59 15.18 -7.39 -2.90
N GLY A 60 14.33 -8.24 -2.27
CA GLY A 60 14.55 -9.66 -2.10
C GLY A 60 13.75 -10.46 -3.15
N ILE A 61 14.44 -11.28 -3.95
CA ILE A 61 13.82 -12.07 -5.00
C ILE A 61 14.01 -13.56 -4.68
N SER A 62 12.89 -14.31 -4.65
CA SER A 62 12.90 -15.76 -4.54
C SER A 62 12.68 -16.37 -5.91
N SER A 63 13.64 -17.15 -6.42
CA SER A 63 13.56 -17.76 -7.75
C SER A 63 14.02 -19.20 -7.74
N TYR A 64 13.11 -20.12 -8.03
CA TYR A 64 13.36 -21.57 -8.13
C TYR A 64 13.50 -22.06 -9.57
N ASN A 65 13.14 -21.23 -10.55
CA ASN A 65 13.19 -21.58 -11.97
C ASN A 65 14.47 -21.05 -12.64
N GLY A 66 14.83 -21.62 -13.79
CA GLY A 66 15.93 -21.11 -14.62
C GLY A 66 15.72 -19.67 -15.09
N GLY A 67 16.78 -19.03 -15.61
CA GLY A 67 16.74 -17.63 -16.05
C GLY A 67 16.93 -16.60 -14.92
N HIS A 68 17.31 -17.06 -13.73
CA HIS A 68 17.54 -16.20 -12.57
C HIS A 68 18.66 -15.17 -12.81
N ILE A 69 19.75 -15.54 -13.51
CA ILE A 69 20.87 -14.63 -13.77
C ILE A 69 20.38 -13.40 -14.54
N GLU A 70 19.67 -13.61 -15.65
CA GLU A 70 19.13 -12.56 -16.50
C GLU A 70 18.08 -11.74 -15.78
N PHE A 71 17.16 -12.39 -15.07
CA PHE A 71 16.08 -11.73 -14.35
C PHE A 71 16.60 -10.76 -13.29
N PHE A 72 17.52 -11.20 -12.43
CA PHE A 72 18.13 -10.33 -11.42
C PHE A 72 18.92 -9.19 -12.04
N ALA A 73 19.71 -9.49 -13.09
CA ALA A 73 20.49 -8.48 -13.83
C ALA A 73 19.56 -7.42 -14.46
N ASP A 74 18.40 -7.83 -14.95
CA ASP A 74 17.42 -6.92 -15.54
C ASP A 74 16.78 -6.01 -14.48
N VAL A 75 16.49 -6.52 -13.29
CA VAL A 75 16.03 -5.69 -12.16
C VAL A 75 17.07 -4.63 -11.81
N VAL A 76 18.35 -5.02 -11.67
CA VAL A 76 19.45 -4.07 -11.39
C VAL A 76 19.55 -3.02 -12.50
N ARG A 77 19.46 -3.43 -13.78
CA ARG A 77 19.52 -2.53 -14.94
C ARG A 77 18.35 -1.54 -14.96
N HIS A 78 17.13 -1.99 -14.65
CA HIS A 78 15.96 -1.14 -14.56
C HIS A 78 16.06 -0.10 -13.44
N LEU A 79 16.56 -0.48 -12.26
CA LEU A 79 16.82 0.45 -11.17
C LEU A 79 17.84 1.53 -11.58
N LYS A 80 18.96 1.12 -12.17
CA LYS A 80 19.98 2.06 -12.68
C LYS A 80 19.41 3.02 -13.72
N LYS A 81 18.64 2.52 -14.70
CA LYS A 81 17.97 3.34 -15.73
C LYS A 81 16.98 4.35 -15.12
N LYS A 82 16.39 4.02 -13.99
CA LYS A 82 15.46 4.88 -13.25
C LYS A 82 16.17 5.81 -12.24
N GLY A 83 17.48 5.72 -12.10
CA GLY A 83 18.28 6.53 -11.17
C GLY A 83 18.14 6.10 -9.70
N ALA A 84 17.74 4.84 -9.47
CA ALA A 84 17.53 4.21 -8.16
C ALA A 84 18.60 3.13 -7.89
N ASP A 85 19.84 3.39 -8.28
CA ASP A 85 21.00 2.50 -8.14
C ASP A 85 21.46 2.32 -6.67
N ASP A 86 20.87 3.05 -5.74
CA ASP A 86 21.04 2.90 -4.30
C ASP A 86 20.10 1.85 -3.68
N ILE A 87 19.16 1.28 -4.45
CA ILE A 87 18.35 0.15 -4.04
C ILE A 87 19.13 -1.14 -4.34
N ALA A 88 19.50 -1.88 -3.27
CA ALA A 88 20.21 -3.15 -3.41
C ALA A 88 19.28 -4.27 -3.94
N VAL A 89 19.86 -5.30 -4.56
CA VAL A 89 19.12 -6.48 -5.00
C VAL A 89 19.78 -7.72 -4.40
N PHE A 90 19.03 -8.51 -3.67
CA PHE A 90 19.45 -9.78 -3.10
C PHE A 90 18.41 -10.87 -3.39
N GLY A 91 18.75 -12.12 -3.12
CA GLY A 91 17.76 -13.19 -3.25
C GLY A 91 18.33 -14.56 -3.02
N GLY A 92 17.56 -15.57 -3.45
CA GLY A 92 17.92 -16.98 -3.34
C GLY A 92 17.02 -17.86 -4.19
N GLY A 93 17.36 -19.14 -4.32
CA GLY A 93 16.63 -20.05 -5.21
C GLY A 93 16.65 -21.51 -4.78
N GLY A 94 16.67 -21.78 -3.48
CA GLY A 94 16.42 -23.12 -2.93
C GLY A 94 17.27 -24.27 -3.49
N GLY A 95 18.49 -23.99 -3.97
CA GLY A 95 19.38 -24.99 -4.55
C GLY A 95 19.45 -24.96 -6.09
N THR A 96 18.62 -24.18 -6.76
CA THR A 96 18.70 -23.98 -8.24
C THR A 96 19.81 -23.01 -8.65
N ILE A 97 20.19 -22.09 -7.76
CA ILE A 97 21.27 -21.13 -8.01
C ILE A 97 22.60 -21.75 -7.53
N THR A 98 23.52 -21.96 -8.46
CA THR A 98 24.86 -22.48 -8.16
C THR A 98 25.79 -21.38 -7.64
N HIS A 99 26.96 -21.76 -7.10
CA HIS A 99 27.98 -20.80 -6.70
C HIS A 99 28.55 -20.02 -7.88
N ASP A 100 28.59 -20.62 -9.07
CA ASP A 100 29.04 -19.96 -10.31
C ASP A 100 28.03 -18.93 -10.77
N ASP A 101 26.73 -19.29 -10.76
CA ASP A 101 25.63 -18.35 -11.05
C ASP A 101 25.70 -17.15 -10.10
N ALA A 102 25.84 -17.39 -8.81
CA ALA A 102 25.93 -16.33 -7.82
C ALA A 102 27.13 -15.40 -8.06
N ARG A 103 28.28 -15.93 -8.47
CA ARG A 103 29.44 -15.10 -8.86
C ARG A 103 29.16 -14.25 -10.08
N GLU A 104 28.48 -14.79 -11.07
CA GLU A 104 28.05 -14.03 -12.25
C GLU A 104 27.02 -12.96 -11.91
N MET A 105 26.01 -13.30 -11.12
CA MET A 105 24.99 -12.37 -10.65
C MET A 105 25.62 -11.19 -9.88
N LYS A 106 26.59 -11.45 -9.01
CA LYS A 106 27.33 -10.40 -8.29
C LYS A 106 28.11 -9.48 -9.26
N ARG A 107 28.74 -10.03 -10.29
CA ARG A 107 29.39 -9.22 -11.34
C ARG A 107 28.38 -8.33 -12.09
N LYS A 108 27.13 -8.77 -12.22
CA LYS A 108 26.03 -8.01 -12.85
C LYS A 108 25.37 -6.99 -11.87
N GLY A 109 25.82 -6.95 -10.62
CA GLY A 109 25.39 -5.94 -9.61
C GLY A 109 24.35 -6.43 -8.60
N VAL A 110 24.11 -7.73 -8.52
CA VAL A 110 23.35 -8.34 -7.41
C VAL A 110 24.23 -8.31 -6.16
N ASP A 111 23.67 -7.87 -5.04
CA ASP A 111 24.42 -7.67 -3.80
C ASP A 111 24.70 -8.98 -3.09
N GLN A 112 23.66 -9.81 -2.88
CA GLN A 112 23.81 -11.07 -2.14
C GLN A 112 22.88 -12.16 -2.67
N ILE A 113 23.39 -13.40 -2.68
CA ILE A 113 22.63 -14.63 -2.92
C ILE A 113 22.74 -15.52 -1.67
N PHE A 114 21.58 -15.92 -1.16
CA PHE A 114 21.45 -16.89 -0.09
C PHE A 114 21.23 -18.28 -0.69
N PHE A 115 22.04 -19.24 -0.27
CA PHE A 115 21.95 -20.63 -0.74
C PHE A 115 21.00 -21.46 0.13
N ALA A 116 20.62 -22.62 -0.37
CA ALA A 116 19.91 -23.62 0.41
C ALA A 116 20.69 -23.95 1.69
N GLY A 117 19.99 -23.99 2.82
CA GLY A 117 20.61 -24.22 4.14
C GLY A 117 21.04 -22.95 4.88
N THR A 118 21.02 -21.77 4.25
CA THR A 118 21.22 -20.51 4.97
C THR A 118 20.09 -20.33 6.00
N SER A 119 20.44 -20.07 7.26
CA SER A 119 19.44 -19.90 8.31
C SER A 119 18.68 -18.59 8.17
N LEU A 120 17.41 -18.56 8.61
CA LEU A 120 16.57 -17.34 8.60
C LEU A 120 17.21 -16.21 9.44
N THR A 121 17.85 -16.57 10.55
CA THR A 121 18.57 -15.62 11.41
C THR A 121 19.74 -14.98 10.66
N GLU A 122 20.52 -15.74 9.92
CA GLU A 122 21.64 -15.22 9.12
C GLU A 122 21.16 -14.27 8.04
N MET A 123 20.08 -14.62 7.34
CA MET A 123 19.45 -13.74 6.32
C MET A 123 18.99 -12.44 6.95
N THR A 124 18.32 -12.52 8.09
CA THR A 124 17.78 -11.35 8.80
C THR A 124 18.88 -10.43 9.32
N ASP A 125 19.92 -11.01 9.92
CA ASP A 125 21.07 -10.25 10.41
C ASP A 125 21.84 -9.56 9.26
N TYR A 126 21.95 -10.24 8.13
CA TYR A 126 22.54 -9.63 6.94
C TYR A 126 21.73 -8.42 6.49
N VAL A 127 20.42 -8.58 6.30
CA VAL A 127 19.51 -7.48 5.87
C VAL A 127 19.59 -6.30 6.85
N ARG A 128 19.57 -6.56 8.14
CA ARG A 128 19.64 -5.53 9.19
C ARG A 128 20.98 -4.78 9.23
N ARG A 129 22.07 -5.43 8.91
CA ARG A 129 23.40 -4.80 8.91
C ARG A 129 23.69 -4.06 7.62
N GLN A 130 23.30 -4.61 6.48
CA GLN A 130 23.71 -4.09 5.17
C GLN A 130 22.74 -3.04 4.63
N TYR A 131 21.43 -3.16 4.90
CA TYR A 131 20.43 -2.32 4.27
C TYR A 131 19.88 -1.23 5.19
N VAL A 132 20.71 -0.76 6.12
CA VAL A 132 20.42 0.48 6.85
C VAL A 132 20.53 1.64 5.85
N LYS A 133 19.37 2.14 5.40
CA LYS A 133 19.33 3.15 4.34
C LYS A 133 19.85 4.49 4.84
N THR A 134 21.01 4.88 4.36
CA THR A 134 21.46 6.28 4.41
C THR A 134 20.83 6.98 3.21
N ARG A 135 19.74 7.71 3.42
CA ARG A 135 19.06 8.41 2.32
C ARG A 135 19.97 9.46 1.72
N ARG A 136 20.37 9.27 0.47
CA ARG A 136 21.12 10.27 -0.30
C ARG A 136 20.10 11.08 -1.10
N SER A 137 19.87 12.33 -0.70
CA SER A 137 19.17 13.28 -1.56
C SER A 137 20.00 13.52 -2.81
N ARG A 138 19.49 13.15 -3.99
CA ARG A 138 20.10 13.48 -5.29
C ARG A 138 19.29 14.57 -5.95
N ALA A 139 19.90 15.69 -6.27
CA ALA A 139 19.24 16.87 -6.87
C ALA A 139 18.47 16.56 -8.16
N ASN A 140 18.81 15.48 -8.90
CA ASN A 140 18.23 15.09 -10.19
C ASN A 140 17.45 13.76 -10.11
N SER A 141 16.82 13.42 -8.99
CA SER A 141 15.98 12.23 -8.90
C SER A 141 14.75 12.33 -9.80
N LYS A 142 14.36 11.22 -10.45
CA LYS A 142 13.09 11.16 -11.22
C LYS A 142 11.90 11.47 -10.29
N PRO A 143 10.78 12.00 -10.82
CA PRO A 143 9.67 12.52 -10.00
C PRO A 143 9.15 11.54 -8.95
N ASP A 144 8.89 10.28 -9.31
CA ASP A 144 8.37 9.27 -8.40
C ASP A 144 9.35 8.94 -7.27
N LEU A 145 10.66 8.83 -7.58
CA LEU A 145 11.69 8.58 -6.59
C LEU A 145 11.85 9.77 -5.62
N ALA A 146 11.80 10.99 -6.14
CA ALA A 146 11.88 12.21 -5.33
C ALA A 146 10.66 12.32 -4.39
N LEU A 147 9.48 12.00 -4.89
CA LEU A 147 8.24 11.99 -4.10
C LEU A 147 8.28 10.90 -3.03
N ALA A 148 8.68 9.68 -3.38
CA ALA A 148 8.79 8.56 -2.45
C ALA A 148 9.74 8.85 -1.30
N ARG A 149 10.89 9.47 -1.57
CA ARG A 149 11.86 9.90 -0.55
C ARG A 149 11.29 10.94 0.40
N LYS A 150 10.57 11.94 -0.10
CA LYS A 150 9.91 12.95 0.73
C LYS A 150 8.84 12.33 1.64
N LEU A 151 8.08 11.36 1.14
CA LEU A 151 7.10 10.62 1.95
C LEU A 151 7.81 9.85 3.07
N SER A 152 8.93 9.20 2.76
CA SER A 152 9.74 8.51 3.77
C SER A 152 10.32 9.45 4.81
N GLU A 153 10.80 10.64 4.42
CA GLU A 153 11.29 11.66 5.36
C GLU A 153 10.20 12.11 6.33
N ILE A 154 8.95 12.25 5.85
CA ILE A 154 7.80 12.56 6.70
C ILE A 154 7.55 11.41 7.68
N GLU A 155 7.51 10.15 7.23
CA GLU A 155 7.32 8.98 8.09
C GLU A 155 8.40 8.89 9.18
N ASP A 156 9.67 9.17 8.84
CA ASP A 156 10.80 9.17 9.78
C ASP A 156 10.69 10.27 10.83
N ALA A 157 10.27 11.48 10.43
CA ALA A 157 10.08 12.58 11.34
C ALA A 157 9.03 12.24 12.42
N PHE A 158 7.93 11.57 12.04
CA PHE A 158 6.92 11.10 12.99
C PHE A 158 7.45 9.98 13.89
N ALA A 159 8.20 9.03 13.36
CA ALA A 159 8.81 7.94 14.13
C ALA A 159 9.79 8.47 15.20
N ASN A 160 10.54 9.52 14.89
CA ASN A 160 11.49 10.14 15.81
C ASN A 160 10.82 11.04 16.87
N ASN A 161 9.72 11.74 16.52
CA ASN A 161 9.00 12.63 17.43
C ASN A 161 8.13 11.89 18.44
N SER A 162 7.56 10.74 18.10
CA SER A 162 6.79 9.91 19.04
C SER A 162 7.63 9.44 20.23
N ARG A 163 8.96 9.38 20.08
CA ARG A 163 9.92 9.03 21.14
C ARG A 163 10.30 10.19 22.06
N LYS A 164 10.30 11.42 21.55
CA LYS A 164 10.54 12.62 22.38
C LYS A 164 9.31 13.00 23.20
N ARG A 165 8.12 12.56 22.82
CA ARG A 165 6.86 12.85 23.52
C ARG A 165 6.61 11.99 24.78
N SER A 166 7.36 10.91 25.01
CA SER A 166 7.36 10.25 26.32
C SER A 166 7.97 11.10 27.43
N THR A 167 8.57 12.25 27.12
CA THR A 167 9.24 13.13 28.09
C THR A 167 8.79 14.59 28.06
N SER A 168 7.95 15.06 27.14
CA SER A 168 7.37 16.42 27.20
C SER A 168 6.16 16.61 26.29
N SER A 169 5.09 17.19 26.81
CA SER A 169 3.91 17.59 26.05
C SER A 169 4.20 18.89 25.28
N SER A 170 4.40 18.79 23.98
CA SER A 170 4.40 19.97 23.10
C SER A 170 3.46 19.73 21.90
N ARG A 171 2.52 20.66 21.72
CA ARG A 171 1.53 20.69 20.65
C ARG A 171 2.20 20.66 19.28
N ALA A 172 1.88 19.67 18.45
CA ALA A 172 2.22 19.69 17.04
C ALA A 172 1.45 20.84 16.36
N ARG A 173 2.17 21.72 15.69
CA ARG A 173 1.58 22.74 14.81
C ARG A 173 0.94 22.02 13.63
N THR A 174 -0.38 22.12 13.51
CA THR A 174 -1.14 21.81 12.30
C THR A 174 -0.56 22.61 11.14
N ALA A 175 -0.07 21.95 10.12
CA ALA A 175 0.31 22.62 8.88
C ALA A 175 -0.98 23.17 8.23
N GLN A 176 -1.13 24.50 8.25
CA GLN A 176 -2.23 25.18 7.57
C GLN A 176 -2.21 24.83 6.08
N ARG A 177 -3.36 24.42 5.55
CA ARG A 177 -3.62 24.36 4.12
C ARG A 177 -3.40 25.78 3.57
N SER A 178 -2.28 26.02 2.91
CA SER A 178 -2.10 27.22 2.09
C SER A 178 -3.02 27.11 0.88
N GLU A 179 -3.68 28.23 0.52
CA GLU A 179 -4.71 28.34 -0.51
C GLU A 179 -4.32 27.71 -1.85
N PRO A 180 -5.30 27.11 -2.57
CA PRO A 180 -5.05 26.38 -3.81
C PRO A 180 -5.05 27.34 -5.00
N ASN A 181 -3.90 27.46 -5.63
CA ASN A 181 -3.86 27.99 -7.01
C ASN A 181 -3.33 26.88 -7.94
N LYS A 182 -4.14 25.82 -8.11
CA LYS A 182 -4.04 24.78 -9.16
C LYS A 182 -5.25 23.86 -9.02
N LYS A 183 -5.72 23.26 -10.16
CA LYS A 183 -6.73 22.21 -10.27
C LYS A 183 -6.78 21.38 -8.97
N SER A 184 -7.87 21.47 -8.20
CA SER A 184 -7.93 20.88 -6.87
C SER A 184 -7.88 19.35 -6.98
N CYS A 185 -6.86 18.74 -6.37
CA CYS A 185 -6.79 17.31 -6.21
C CYS A 185 -7.92 16.83 -5.30
N LYS A 186 -8.73 15.86 -5.75
CA LYS A 186 -9.79 15.27 -4.93
C LYS A 186 -9.25 14.11 -4.09
N VAL A 187 -9.46 14.18 -2.78
CA VAL A 187 -9.03 13.16 -1.81
C VAL A 187 -10.22 12.30 -1.41
N ILE A 188 -10.11 10.98 -1.62
CA ILE A 188 -11.19 10.02 -1.39
C ILE A 188 -10.72 9.00 -0.34
N GLY A 189 -11.48 8.87 0.75
CA GLY A 189 -11.19 7.93 1.82
C GLY A 189 -12.03 6.66 1.74
N PHE A 190 -11.37 5.52 1.66
CA PHE A 190 -12.01 4.20 1.72
C PHE A 190 -11.80 3.59 3.10
N THR A 191 -12.89 3.19 3.74
CA THR A 191 -12.88 2.51 5.04
C THR A 191 -13.88 1.36 5.05
N GLY A 192 -13.83 0.54 6.09
CA GLY A 192 -14.73 -0.60 6.26
C GLY A 192 -14.01 -1.80 6.86
N PRO A 193 -14.75 -2.85 7.23
CA PRO A 193 -14.19 -4.01 7.91
C PRO A 193 -13.19 -4.78 7.05
N GLY A 194 -12.38 -5.59 7.71
CA GLY A 194 -11.51 -6.56 7.05
C GLY A 194 -12.30 -7.50 6.16
N GLY A 195 -11.77 -7.84 4.99
CA GLY A 195 -12.43 -8.73 4.05
C GLY A 195 -13.64 -8.12 3.30
N ALA A 196 -13.98 -6.85 3.47
CA ALA A 196 -15.04 -6.19 2.70
C ALA A 196 -14.71 -6.02 1.21
N GLY A 197 -13.42 -6.15 0.84
CA GLY A 197 -12.94 -6.02 -0.54
C GLY A 197 -12.62 -4.59 -0.94
N LYS A 198 -12.19 -3.76 0.01
CA LYS A 198 -11.75 -2.37 -0.24
C LYS A 198 -10.66 -2.30 -1.31
N THR A 199 -9.56 -3.02 -1.12
CA THR A 199 -8.40 -3.05 -2.01
C THR A 199 -8.79 -3.44 -3.44
N THR A 200 -9.61 -4.49 -3.60
CA THR A 200 -10.13 -4.92 -4.92
C THR A 200 -11.01 -3.85 -5.56
N LEU A 201 -11.88 -3.22 -4.78
CA LEU A 201 -12.76 -2.15 -5.26
C LEU A 201 -11.96 -0.93 -5.71
N ILE A 202 -10.92 -0.57 -4.97
CA ILE A 202 -10.02 0.52 -5.32
C ILE A 202 -9.27 0.21 -6.62
N ASP A 203 -8.77 -1.01 -6.79
CA ASP A 203 -8.07 -1.42 -8.02
C ASP A 203 -8.98 -1.35 -9.25
N GLU A 204 -10.22 -1.82 -9.13
CA GLU A 204 -11.24 -1.71 -10.18
C GLU A 204 -11.66 -0.25 -10.46
N LEU A 205 -11.71 0.60 -9.44
CA LEU A 205 -11.96 2.03 -9.62
C LEU A 205 -10.80 2.71 -10.34
N VAL A 206 -9.56 2.38 -9.99
CA VAL A 206 -8.36 2.85 -10.69
C VAL A 206 -8.41 2.45 -12.16
N LEU A 207 -8.82 1.21 -12.48
CA LEU A 207 -9.02 0.78 -13.86
C LEU A 207 -10.00 1.69 -14.62
N ARG A 208 -11.13 2.13 -13.98
CA ARG A 208 -12.08 3.09 -14.60
C ARG A 208 -11.43 4.43 -14.86
N PHE A 209 -10.64 4.97 -13.92
CA PHE A 209 -9.89 6.20 -14.16
C PHE A 209 -8.94 6.05 -15.36
N LEU A 210 -8.20 4.95 -15.44
CA LEU A 210 -7.24 4.70 -16.51
C LEU A 210 -7.90 4.56 -17.89
N GLN A 211 -9.10 3.98 -17.95
CA GLN A 211 -9.86 3.75 -19.18
C GLN A 211 -10.61 5.00 -19.65
N HIS A 212 -11.31 5.66 -18.75
CA HIS A 212 -12.22 6.76 -19.10
C HIS A 212 -11.57 8.14 -19.02
N GLN A 213 -10.44 8.26 -18.35
CA GLN A 213 -9.71 9.52 -18.18
C GLN A 213 -8.20 9.34 -18.47
N PRO A 214 -7.79 9.27 -19.75
CA PRO A 214 -6.43 8.88 -20.13
C PRO A 214 -5.30 9.79 -19.61
N LYS A 215 -5.62 11.02 -19.23
CA LYS A 215 -4.65 12.01 -18.70
C LYS A 215 -4.64 12.06 -17.16
N THR A 216 -5.54 11.34 -16.51
CA THR A 216 -5.69 11.38 -15.05
C THR A 216 -4.52 10.67 -14.38
N ARG A 217 -3.99 11.30 -13.36
CA ARG A 217 -2.98 10.73 -12.45
C ARG A 217 -3.62 10.45 -11.10
N VAL A 218 -3.43 9.24 -10.61
CA VAL A 218 -3.98 8.78 -9.33
C VAL A 218 -2.85 8.45 -8.36
N ALA A 219 -2.96 8.91 -7.11
CA ALA A 219 -2.13 8.41 -6.03
C ALA A 219 -2.96 7.53 -5.09
N ILE A 220 -2.35 6.46 -4.58
CA ILE A 220 -2.95 5.55 -3.61
C ILE A 220 -2.08 5.54 -2.35
N LEU A 221 -2.69 5.77 -1.20
CA LEU A 221 -2.06 5.66 0.11
C LEU A 221 -2.76 4.54 0.89
N SER A 222 -2.18 3.35 0.89
CA SER A 222 -2.77 2.18 1.54
C SER A 222 -2.15 1.95 2.93
N HIS A 223 -2.95 1.46 3.87
CA HIS A 223 -2.51 1.22 5.24
C HIS A 223 -2.67 -0.24 5.64
N ASP A 224 -1.57 -0.82 6.11
CA ASP A 224 -1.49 -2.17 6.66
C ASP A 224 -1.29 -2.14 8.18
N PRO A 225 -1.82 -3.12 8.91
CA PRO A 225 -1.66 -3.20 10.36
C PRO A 225 -0.21 -3.50 10.74
N SER A 226 0.24 -2.90 11.83
CA SER A 226 1.53 -3.27 12.43
C SER A 226 1.51 -3.02 13.93
N VAL A 227 2.32 -3.79 14.66
CA VAL A 227 2.51 -3.68 16.10
C VAL A 227 3.69 -2.76 16.40
N ILE A 228 3.63 -2.03 17.52
CA ILE A 228 4.73 -1.18 17.96
C ILE A 228 5.97 -2.04 18.27
N GLY A 229 7.09 -1.72 17.63
CA GLY A 229 8.36 -2.42 17.85
C GLY A 229 8.61 -3.61 16.95
N GLU A 230 7.60 -4.06 16.20
CA GLU A 230 7.72 -5.07 15.16
C GLU A 230 7.75 -4.42 13.77
N GLY A 231 8.02 -5.23 12.73
CA GLY A 231 7.87 -4.82 11.34
C GLY A 231 6.40 -4.80 10.90
N ALA A 232 6.20 -4.74 9.60
CA ALA A 232 4.88 -4.82 9.00
C ALA A 232 4.94 -5.63 7.71
N LEU A 233 3.87 -6.40 7.42
CA LEU A 233 3.60 -6.89 6.08
C LEU A 233 2.75 -5.83 5.36
N LEU A 234 3.32 -5.22 4.32
CA LEU A 234 2.65 -4.25 3.46
C LEU A 234 2.19 -5.00 2.20
N GLY A 235 1.00 -5.60 2.28
CA GLY A 235 0.55 -6.62 1.32
C GLY A 235 -0.42 -6.13 0.25
N ASP A 236 -1.07 -4.98 0.41
CA ASP A 236 -2.13 -4.53 -0.48
C ASP A 236 -1.68 -4.39 -1.94
N ARG A 237 -0.42 -4.00 -2.16
CA ARG A 237 0.17 -3.88 -3.49
C ARG A 237 0.17 -5.21 -4.28
N ALA A 238 0.20 -6.35 -3.61
CA ALA A 238 0.16 -7.65 -4.26
C ALA A 238 -1.15 -7.89 -5.04
N THR A 239 -2.25 -7.28 -4.61
CA THR A 239 -3.58 -7.44 -5.21
C THR A 239 -3.99 -6.27 -6.11
N MET A 240 -3.29 -5.14 -6.06
CA MET A 240 -3.55 -3.96 -6.89
C MET A 240 -2.79 -4.03 -8.22
N ILE A 241 -3.37 -4.69 -9.22
CA ILE A 241 -2.76 -4.91 -10.55
C ILE A 241 -2.59 -3.58 -11.28
N ASN A 242 -3.60 -2.71 -11.22
CA ASN A 242 -3.61 -1.43 -11.92
C ASN A 242 -2.68 -0.38 -11.29
N SER A 243 -2.13 -0.64 -10.10
CA SER A 243 -1.09 0.19 -9.49
C SER A 243 0.23 0.19 -10.28
N GLN A 244 0.36 -0.70 -11.27
CA GLN A 244 1.55 -0.80 -12.13
C GLN A 244 1.51 0.11 -13.36
N ASP A 245 0.41 0.83 -13.62
CA ASP A 245 0.35 1.85 -14.68
C ASP A 245 1.23 3.07 -14.34
N ASP A 246 1.85 3.69 -15.36
CA ASP A 246 2.73 4.87 -15.18
C ASP A 246 2.03 6.10 -14.60
N ARG A 247 0.70 6.17 -14.71
CA ARG A 247 -0.14 7.25 -14.17
C ARG A 247 -0.52 7.04 -12.70
N VAL A 248 -0.17 5.88 -12.13
CA VAL A 248 -0.52 5.52 -10.76
C VAL A 248 0.73 5.54 -9.87
N PHE A 249 0.66 6.30 -8.80
CA PHE A 249 1.63 6.27 -7.73
C PHE A 249 1.01 5.59 -6.51
N MET A 250 1.63 4.55 -5.99
CA MET A 250 1.15 3.87 -4.78
C MET A 250 2.20 3.89 -3.68
N ARG A 251 1.77 4.13 -2.46
CA ARG A 251 2.59 4.05 -1.25
C ARG A 251 1.86 3.27 -0.18
N SER A 252 2.53 2.27 0.38
CA SER A 252 2.05 1.50 1.52
C SER A 252 2.58 2.11 2.83
N MET A 253 1.74 2.14 3.85
CA MET A 253 2.08 2.69 5.17
C MET A 253 1.69 1.71 6.28
N ALA A 254 2.57 1.55 7.26
CA ALA A 254 2.28 0.81 8.48
C ALA A 254 1.55 1.70 9.50
N THR A 255 0.53 1.16 10.18
CA THR A 255 -0.19 1.90 11.23
C THR A 255 0.65 2.18 12.48
N ARG A 256 1.71 1.41 12.70
CA ARG A 256 2.62 1.52 13.85
C ARG A 256 1.89 1.51 15.19
N GLY A 257 0.86 0.66 15.30
CA GLY A 257 0.05 0.49 16.50
C GLY A 257 -0.93 1.63 16.79
N GLN A 258 -1.11 2.57 15.86
CA GLN A 258 -2.09 3.64 16.04
C GLN A 258 -3.52 3.13 15.82
N ALA A 259 -4.41 3.48 16.74
CA ALA A 259 -5.84 3.23 16.58
C ALA A 259 -6.44 4.06 15.44
N GLY A 260 -7.49 3.54 14.80
CA GLY A 260 -8.21 4.25 13.73
C GLY A 260 -7.78 3.87 12.32
N GLY A 261 -6.87 2.90 12.16
CA GLY A 261 -6.53 2.30 10.86
C GLY A 261 -5.68 3.15 9.93
N LEU A 262 -5.06 4.22 10.44
CA LEU A 262 -4.17 5.12 9.71
C LEU A 262 -2.80 5.23 10.39
N SER A 263 -1.78 5.59 9.63
CA SER A 263 -0.45 5.93 10.15
C SER A 263 -0.44 7.32 10.81
N PRO A 264 0.40 7.58 11.81
CA PRO A 264 0.60 8.93 12.39
C PRO A 264 1.02 9.97 11.36
N ALA A 265 1.69 9.56 10.29
CA ALA A 265 2.21 10.42 9.23
C ALA A 265 1.18 10.71 8.11
N THR A 266 0.01 10.08 8.15
CA THR A 266 -0.97 10.09 7.04
C THR A 266 -1.36 11.50 6.59
N GLU A 267 -1.70 12.40 7.52
CA GLU A 267 -2.13 13.76 7.19
C GLU A 267 -1.05 14.52 6.42
N SER A 268 0.19 14.45 6.87
CA SER A 268 1.33 15.12 6.22
C SER A 268 1.66 14.50 4.86
N CYS A 269 1.59 13.18 4.73
CA CYS A 269 1.78 12.47 3.46
C CYS A 269 0.68 12.83 2.45
N LEU A 270 -0.57 12.87 2.89
CA LEU A 270 -1.72 13.30 2.08
C LEU A 270 -1.56 14.74 1.56
N ALA A 271 -1.16 15.67 2.44
CA ALA A 271 -0.90 17.05 2.07
C ALA A 271 0.23 17.18 1.04
N LEU A 272 1.23 16.31 1.07
CA LEU A 272 2.28 16.27 0.03
C LEU A 272 1.72 15.71 -1.29
N LEU A 273 1.02 14.57 -1.26
CA LEU A 273 0.44 13.96 -2.45
C LEU A 273 -0.54 14.89 -3.17
N ALA A 274 -1.44 15.55 -2.44
CA ALA A 274 -2.41 16.48 -3.00
C ALA A 274 -1.77 17.67 -3.77
N ARG A 275 -0.51 18.00 -3.45
CA ARG A 275 0.27 19.06 -4.13
C ARG A 275 1.23 18.53 -5.19
N SER A 276 1.30 17.22 -5.38
CA SER A 276 2.27 16.57 -6.28
C SER A 276 1.75 16.33 -7.70
N GLY A 277 0.64 16.98 -8.08
CA GLY A 277 0.10 16.95 -9.45
C GLY A 277 -0.70 15.70 -9.77
N PHE A 278 -1.32 15.08 -8.78
CA PHE A 278 -2.36 14.06 -8.95
C PHE A 278 -3.73 14.73 -9.06
N ASP A 279 -4.62 14.13 -9.86
CA ASP A 279 -6.02 14.55 -9.95
C ASP A 279 -6.84 13.95 -8.80
N TYR A 280 -6.50 12.72 -8.40
CA TYR A 280 -7.12 12.01 -7.30
C TYR A 280 -6.06 11.42 -6.35
N VAL A 281 -6.34 11.49 -5.06
CA VAL A 281 -5.63 10.72 -4.04
C VAL A 281 -6.63 9.81 -3.34
N ILE A 282 -6.41 8.51 -3.42
CA ILE A 282 -7.21 7.50 -2.74
C ILE A 282 -6.46 7.06 -1.50
N ILE A 283 -7.13 7.09 -0.36
CA ILE A 283 -6.60 6.58 0.89
C ILE A 283 -7.41 5.39 1.36
N GLU A 284 -6.75 4.28 1.64
CA GLU A 284 -7.35 3.07 2.19
C GLU A 284 -6.94 2.90 3.66
N THR A 285 -7.92 2.67 4.53
CA THR A 285 -7.64 2.31 5.93
C THR A 285 -7.46 0.81 6.08
N VAL A 286 -6.72 0.41 7.11
CA VAL A 286 -6.80 -0.97 7.61
C VAL A 286 -8.26 -1.35 7.86
N GLY A 287 -8.61 -2.61 7.73
CA GLY A 287 -9.91 -3.13 8.14
C GLY A 287 -10.14 -2.86 9.62
N THR A 288 -10.66 -1.66 9.93
CA THR A 288 -10.90 -1.21 11.30
C THR A 288 -12.16 -1.82 11.86
N GLY A 289 -12.18 -1.97 13.17
CA GLY A 289 -13.41 -2.28 13.91
C GLY A 289 -14.50 -1.22 13.68
N GLN A 290 -15.73 -1.56 14.01
CA GLN A 290 -16.95 -0.81 13.70
C GLN A 290 -17.02 0.60 14.34
N GLU A 291 -16.14 0.90 15.28
CA GLU A 291 -16.18 2.12 16.12
C GLU A 291 -15.22 3.24 15.66
N ALA A 292 -14.37 2.99 14.67
CA ALA A 292 -13.34 3.96 14.26
C ALA A 292 -13.87 4.99 13.26
N LEU A 293 -13.57 6.26 13.50
CA LEU A 293 -13.77 7.38 12.58
C LEU A 293 -12.40 7.84 12.01
N PRO A 294 -11.88 7.16 10.97
CA PRO A 294 -10.52 7.42 10.49
C PRO A 294 -10.36 8.79 9.83
N PHE A 295 -11.39 9.31 9.19
CA PHE A 295 -11.33 10.54 8.41
C PHE A 295 -11.92 11.74 9.15
N ARG A 296 -11.37 12.02 10.35
CA ARG A 296 -11.76 13.21 11.14
C ARG A 296 -11.19 14.49 10.51
N ASN A 297 -11.75 15.64 10.92
CA ASN A 297 -11.25 16.98 10.59
C ASN A 297 -11.16 17.28 9.09
N LYS A 298 -12.07 16.74 8.27
CA LYS A 298 -12.07 16.93 6.81
C LYS A 298 -10.75 16.48 6.16
N LEU A 299 -10.18 15.39 6.62
CA LEU A 299 -8.95 14.81 6.07
C LEU A 299 -9.14 14.40 4.59
N VAL A 300 -10.36 14.01 4.21
CA VAL A 300 -10.76 13.65 2.85
C VAL A 300 -11.93 14.51 2.38
N ASP A 301 -12.08 14.65 1.07
CA ASP A 301 -13.18 15.37 0.45
C ASP A 301 -14.44 14.50 0.35
N GLN A 302 -14.28 13.18 0.22
CA GLN A 302 -15.37 12.23 0.11
C GLN A 302 -15.00 10.92 0.83
N THR A 303 -15.93 10.38 1.60
CA THR A 303 -15.75 9.14 2.36
C THR A 303 -16.60 8.02 1.79
N VAL A 304 -15.98 6.90 1.48
CA VAL A 304 -16.61 5.66 1.00
C VAL A 304 -16.48 4.59 2.07
N LEU A 305 -17.61 4.13 2.60
CA LEU A 305 -17.68 2.98 3.50
C LEU A 305 -17.96 1.73 2.68
N VAL A 306 -17.04 0.76 2.70
CA VAL A 306 -17.22 -0.52 2.00
C VAL A 306 -17.61 -1.59 3.00
N MET A 307 -18.74 -2.23 2.75
CA MET A 307 -19.29 -3.31 3.58
C MET A 307 -19.46 -4.59 2.74
N ASN A 308 -19.50 -5.72 3.40
CA ASN A 308 -19.93 -6.97 2.79
C ASN A 308 -21.27 -7.44 3.41
N PRO A 309 -21.99 -8.38 2.79
CA PRO A 309 -23.28 -8.85 3.27
C PRO A 309 -23.27 -9.44 4.70
N ASP A 310 -22.13 -9.94 5.17
CA ASP A 310 -22.02 -10.57 6.50
C ASP A 310 -22.17 -9.56 7.65
N TYR A 311 -21.97 -8.28 7.37
CA TYR A 311 -22.15 -7.18 8.33
C TYR A 311 -23.54 -6.53 8.27
N GLY A 312 -24.46 -7.05 7.47
CA GLY A 312 -25.80 -6.50 7.26
C GLY A 312 -26.81 -6.81 8.38
N ALA A 313 -26.46 -7.57 9.41
CA ALA A 313 -27.37 -7.86 10.50
C ALA A 313 -27.69 -6.59 11.33
N ARG A 314 -28.98 -6.33 11.58
CA ARG A 314 -29.49 -5.11 12.24
C ARG A 314 -28.75 -4.70 13.51
N LEU A 315 -28.44 -5.65 14.39
CA LEU A 315 -27.68 -5.39 15.62
C LEU A 315 -26.22 -4.99 15.38
N GLN A 316 -25.63 -5.44 14.28
CA GLN A 316 -24.27 -5.06 13.91
C GLN A 316 -24.27 -3.67 13.26
N LEU A 317 -25.24 -3.35 12.42
CA LEU A 317 -25.37 -2.03 11.79
C LEU A 317 -25.49 -0.88 12.80
N GLN A 318 -26.14 -1.11 13.94
CA GLN A 318 -26.25 -0.12 15.00
C GLN A 318 -24.91 0.28 15.63
N LYS A 319 -23.89 -0.58 15.53
CA LYS A 319 -22.55 -0.34 16.07
C LYS A 319 -21.59 0.33 15.05
N ILE A 320 -22.01 0.51 13.80
CA ILE A 320 -21.14 1.05 12.74
C ILE A 320 -21.32 2.56 12.66
N VAL A 321 -20.52 3.29 13.43
CA VAL A 321 -20.55 4.77 13.46
C VAL A 321 -20.29 5.37 12.07
N MET A 322 -19.51 4.71 11.22
CA MET A 322 -19.22 5.17 9.85
C MET A 322 -20.45 5.21 8.94
N LEU A 323 -21.51 4.42 9.22
CA LEU A 323 -22.79 4.52 8.49
C LEU A 323 -23.46 5.88 8.63
N ASP A 324 -23.18 6.61 9.72
CA ASP A 324 -23.79 7.92 9.96
C ASP A 324 -23.05 9.07 9.29
N VAL A 325 -21.77 8.86 8.92
CA VAL A 325 -20.88 9.93 8.45
C VAL A 325 -20.32 9.72 7.02
N ALA A 326 -20.41 8.51 6.47
CA ALA A 326 -19.95 8.24 5.11
C ALA A 326 -20.79 8.99 4.06
N ASP A 327 -20.17 9.45 2.99
CA ASP A 327 -20.85 10.07 1.85
C ASP A 327 -21.47 9.01 0.94
N ILE A 328 -20.74 7.92 0.71
CA ILE A 328 -21.17 6.79 -0.09
C ILE A 328 -21.02 5.51 0.75
N VAL A 329 -22.05 4.69 0.76
CA VAL A 329 -22.00 3.34 1.32
C VAL A 329 -22.01 2.33 0.20
N VAL A 330 -20.94 1.56 0.08
CA VAL A 330 -20.82 0.49 -0.90
C VAL A 330 -21.08 -0.85 -0.22
N VAL A 331 -22.08 -1.57 -0.70
CA VAL A 331 -22.29 -2.97 -0.34
C VAL A 331 -21.63 -3.83 -1.42
N ASN A 332 -20.44 -4.35 -1.10
CA ASN A 332 -19.68 -5.18 -2.03
C ASN A 332 -20.04 -6.67 -1.88
N LYS A 333 -19.65 -7.51 -2.84
CA LYS A 333 -19.93 -8.94 -2.88
C LYS A 333 -21.45 -9.26 -2.93
N THR A 334 -22.20 -8.47 -3.70
CA THR A 334 -23.66 -8.62 -3.84
C THR A 334 -24.07 -9.84 -4.65
N ASP A 335 -23.11 -10.63 -5.12
CA ASP A 335 -23.31 -11.97 -5.67
C ASP A 335 -23.55 -13.04 -4.58
N LEU A 336 -23.34 -12.72 -3.31
CA LEU A 336 -23.62 -13.63 -2.21
C LEU A 336 -25.12 -13.67 -1.86
N GLU A 337 -25.60 -14.84 -1.44
CA GLU A 337 -27.02 -15.11 -1.17
C GLU A 337 -27.66 -14.12 -0.17
N ARG A 338 -26.89 -13.70 0.84
CA ARG A 338 -27.36 -12.75 1.89
C ARG A 338 -27.38 -11.29 1.47
N ALA A 339 -26.92 -10.97 0.25
CA ALA A 339 -26.73 -9.59 -0.17
C ALA A 339 -28.05 -8.78 -0.22
N LYS A 340 -29.15 -9.39 -0.68
CA LYS A 340 -30.45 -8.71 -0.76
C LYS A 340 -30.97 -8.28 0.62
N ALA A 341 -30.85 -9.15 1.60
CA ALA A 341 -31.27 -8.84 2.96
C ALA A 341 -30.36 -7.74 3.58
N ALA A 342 -29.06 -7.84 3.38
CA ALA A 342 -28.10 -6.83 3.86
C ALA A 342 -28.34 -5.45 3.24
N LEU A 343 -28.60 -5.37 1.93
CA LEU A 343 -28.95 -4.13 1.24
C LEU A 343 -30.20 -3.48 1.86
N SER A 344 -31.30 -4.26 2.01
CA SER A 344 -32.54 -3.77 2.59
C SER A 344 -32.39 -3.25 4.03
N GLU A 345 -31.61 -3.95 4.85
CA GLU A 345 -31.32 -3.51 6.22
C GLU A 345 -30.48 -2.24 6.26
N ILE A 346 -29.47 -2.12 5.39
CA ILE A 346 -28.64 -0.92 5.29
C ILE A 346 -29.47 0.25 4.77
N GLU A 347 -30.27 0.08 3.73
CA GLU A 347 -31.19 1.09 3.22
C GLU A 347 -32.12 1.59 4.31
N HIS A 348 -32.78 0.68 5.03
CA HIS A 348 -33.65 1.02 6.15
C HIS A 348 -32.89 1.79 7.25
N ARG A 349 -31.67 1.39 7.59
CA ARG A 349 -30.84 2.11 8.58
C ARG A 349 -30.50 3.53 8.11
N LEU A 350 -30.20 3.71 6.83
CA LEU A 350 -29.84 5.02 6.29
C LEU A 350 -31.03 5.98 6.17
N THR A 351 -32.27 5.48 6.00
CA THR A 351 -33.48 6.34 6.05
C THR A 351 -33.66 7.03 7.40
N GLN A 352 -33.07 6.49 8.46
CA GLN A 352 -33.10 7.07 9.80
C GLN A 352 -32.05 8.17 9.99
N ASN A 353 -31.09 8.31 9.08
CA ASN A 353 -30.04 9.32 9.17
C ASN A 353 -30.55 10.69 8.69
N LYS A 354 -30.10 11.76 9.34
CA LYS A 354 -30.40 13.13 8.95
C LYS A 354 -29.74 13.54 7.64
N ARG A 355 -28.74 12.80 7.19
CA ARG A 355 -27.94 13.05 6.00
C ARG A 355 -28.36 12.12 4.86
N ARG A 356 -28.57 12.66 3.67
CA ARG A 356 -28.83 11.85 2.48
C ARG A 356 -27.51 11.23 2.00
N GLN A 357 -27.41 9.93 2.02
CA GLN A 357 -26.24 9.15 1.63
C GLN A 357 -26.53 8.36 0.34
N GLN A 358 -25.52 8.11 -0.45
CA GLN A 358 -25.64 7.26 -1.64
C GLN A 358 -25.32 5.81 -1.26
N ILE A 359 -26.09 4.87 -1.80
CA ILE A 359 -25.86 3.43 -1.65
C ILE A 359 -25.53 2.87 -3.03
N VAL A 360 -24.46 2.07 -3.10
CA VAL A 360 -24.03 1.40 -4.32
C VAL A 360 -23.81 -0.08 -4.04
N ALA A 361 -24.39 -0.93 -4.87
CA ALA A 361 -24.21 -2.38 -4.81
C ALA A 361 -23.13 -2.81 -5.80
N THR A 362 -22.09 -3.54 -5.36
CA THR A 362 -20.96 -3.92 -6.21
C THR A 362 -20.60 -5.40 -6.10
N VAL A 363 -19.96 -5.90 -7.14
CA VAL A 363 -19.24 -7.17 -7.17
C VAL A 363 -17.82 -6.91 -7.70
N ALA A 364 -16.99 -6.28 -6.88
CA ALA A 364 -15.68 -5.76 -7.29
C ALA A 364 -14.73 -6.78 -7.93
N LYS A 365 -14.91 -8.08 -7.71
CA LYS A 365 -14.15 -9.13 -8.40
C LYS A 365 -14.52 -9.29 -9.89
N ARG A 366 -15.58 -8.63 -10.38
CA ARG A 366 -16.00 -8.64 -11.79
C ARG A 366 -15.51 -7.39 -12.49
N HIS A 367 -14.66 -7.54 -13.51
CA HIS A 367 -14.06 -6.40 -14.23
C HIS A 367 -15.02 -5.43 -14.93
N ARG A 368 -16.27 -5.79 -15.12
CA ARG A 368 -17.30 -4.95 -15.77
C ARG A 368 -18.54 -4.85 -14.90
N ASP A 369 -18.32 -4.67 -13.60
CA ASP A 369 -19.40 -4.53 -12.66
C ASP A 369 -20.05 -3.14 -12.78
N PRO A 370 -21.37 -3.06 -13.05
CA PRO A 370 -22.08 -1.79 -13.23
C PRO A 370 -22.12 -0.96 -11.93
N GLY A 371 -22.07 -1.59 -10.76
CA GLY A 371 -22.02 -0.88 -9.49
C GLY A 371 -20.67 -0.16 -9.31
N VAL A 372 -19.57 -0.74 -9.81
CA VAL A 372 -18.28 -0.03 -9.83
C VAL A 372 -18.32 1.15 -10.78
N ASP A 373 -19.02 1.05 -11.93
CA ASP A 373 -19.20 2.15 -12.85
C ASP A 373 -20.04 3.26 -12.22
N GLU A 374 -21.10 2.92 -11.49
CA GLU A 374 -21.91 3.87 -10.73
C GLU A 374 -21.07 4.59 -9.65
N LEU A 375 -20.28 3.85 -8.87
CA LEU A 375 -19.35 4.41 -7.88
C LEU A 375 -18.36 5.39 -8.53
N PHE A 376 -17.81 5.04 -9.68
CA PHE A 376 -16.90 5.90 -10.44
C PHE A 376 -17.57 7.22 -10.81
N GLU A 377 -18.81 7.20 -11.30
CA GLU A 377 -19.55 8.42 -11.64
C GLU A 377 -19.88 9.29 -10.41
N LEU A 378 -20.18 8.67 -9.27
CA LEU A 378 -20.40 9.40 -8.01
C LEU A 378 -19.11 10.05 -7.49
N ILE A 379 -17.97 9.39 -7.65
CA ILE A 379 -16.68 9.93 -7.23
C ILE A 379 -16.22 11.10 -8.12
N LYS A 380 -16.58 11.13 -9.38
CA LYS A 380 -16.23 12.22 -10.30
C LYS A 380 -16.97 13.52 -10.03
N ARG A 381 -18.14 13.45 -9.44
CA ARG A 381 -18.96 14.61 -9.04
C ARG A 381 -18.32 15.34 -7.85
#